data_348c7a06abe1280659f8b470467976a5
#
_entry.id   348c7a06abe1280659f8b470467976a5
#
_cell.length_a   1.000
_cell.length_b   1.000
_cell.length_c   1.000
_cell.angle_alpha   90.00
_cell.angle_beta   90.00
_cell.angle_gamma   90.00
#
_symmetry.space_group_name_H-M   'P 1'
#
loop_
_entity.id
_entity.type
_entity.pdbx_description
1 polymer ?
#
loop_
_entity_poly.entity_id
_entity_poly.type
_entity_poly.pdbx_seq_one_letter_code
_entity_poly.pdbx_strand_id
1 'polypeptide(L)'
;MDFKFIQKILPRLYSMLPFYFAPRSSFPPIQAFFEVTYRCNLRCDMCHYLEIIEDTETNKTFKNELSADEIKKAIAKLPRFSLITFTGGEAFMKSDFMEILEFAVKNHKVHIITNGTTLSEKVVEDLLNLRLKSVWGCGLFYMGVSIEGGEKLHDTITTIPGSFKKTTQGLERLIARKQELKSKFPLIHLTCVINRGNVMDLVPLYKYAN
;
A
#
# COMPACT_ATOMS: atom_id res chain seq x y z
N MET A 1 20.22 3.16 28.09
CA MET A 1 19.81 2.08 27.15
C MET A 1 19.33 2.77 25.88
N ASP A 2 19.98 2.50 24.73
CA ASP A 2 19.75 3.24 23.49
C ASP A 2 18.33 2.98 22.99
N PHE A 3 17.56 4.06 22.74
CA PHE A 3 16.20 4.00 22.24
C PHE A 3 16.09 3.21 20.92
N LYS A 4 17.12 3.30 20.07
CA LYS A 4 17.22 2.51 18.82
C LYS A 4 17.34 1.01 19.07
N PHE A 5 17.96 0.61 20.17
CA PHE A 5 18.10 -0.79 20.58
C PHE A 5 16.74 -1.36 21.02
N ILE A 6 15.98 -0.60 21.81
CA ILE A 6 14.63 -0.98 22.25
C ILE A 6 13.69 -1.16 21.06
N GLN A 7 13.71 -0.23 20.11
CA GLN A 7 12.88 -0.31 18.89
C GLN A 7 13.14 -1.56 18.03
N LYS A 8 14.37 -2.07 18.05
CA LYS A 8 14.73 -3.30 17.31
C LYS A 8 14.35 -4.59 18.05
N ILE A 9 14.39 -4.56 19.38
CA ILE A 9 14.18 -5.77 20.20
C ILE A 9 12.71 -6.00 20.49
N LEU A 10 11.92 -4.98 20.78
CA LEU A 10 10.50 -5.14 21.14
C LEU A 10 9.67 -5.93 20.12
N PRO A 11 9.73 -5.68 18.80
CA PRO A 11 9.00 -6.47 17.82
C PRO A 11 9.45 -7.93 17.78
N ARG A 12 10.77 -8.17 17.96
CA ARG A 12 11.30 -9.54 17.99
C ARG A 12 10.85 -10.29 19.23
N LEU A 13 10.91 -9.68 20.40
CA LEU A 13 10.40 -10.27 21.64
C LEU A 13 8.92 -10.57 21.53
N TYR A 14 8.13 -9.64 20.99
CA TYR A 14 6.71 -9.85 20.76
C TYR A 14 6.45 -11.10 19.92
N SER A 15 7.19 -11.32 18.84
CA SER A 15 7.02 -12.49 17.96
C SER A 15 7.54 -13.79 18.58
N MET A 16 8.59 -13.72 19.41
CA MET A 16 9.27 -14.90 19.94
C MET A 16 8.66 -15.41 21.25
N LEU A 17 8.08 -14.55 22.08
CA LEU A 17 7.54 -14.94 23.38
C LEU A 17 6.53 -16.09 23.30
N PRO A 18 5.51 -16.09 22.41
CA PRO A 18 4.59 -17.20 22.31
C PRO A 18 5.26 -18.51 21.92
N PHE A 19 6.28 -18.45 21.05
CA PHE A 19 7.00 -19.64 20.60
C PHE A 19 7.66 -20.38 21.76
N TYR A 20 8.24 -19.64 22.73
CA TYR A 20 8.91 -20.24 23.87
C TYR A 20 7.99 -20.64 25.03
N PHE A 21 6.96 -19.83 25.30
CA PHE A 21 6.14 -19.98 26.49
C PHE A 21 4.77 -20.61 26.26
N ALA A 22 4.30 -20.57 25.03
CA ALA A 22 2.98 -21.09 24.65
C ALA A 22 3.01 -21.71 23.26
N PRO A 23 3.72 -22.84 23.08
CA PRO A 23 3.78 -23.52 21.78
C PRO A 23 2.38 -23.80 21.25
N ARG A 24 2.13 -23.46 19.98
CA ARG A 24 0.84 -23.46 19.27
C ARG A 24 -0.03 -22.22 19.47
N SER A 25 0.45 -21.18 20.16
CA SER A 25 -0.21 -19.88 20.21
C SER A 25 0.63 -18.79 19.55
N SER A 26 -0.01 -17.71 19.15
CA SER A 26 0.64 -16.52 18.63
C SER A 26 -0.02 -15.28 19.20
N PHE A 27 0.74 -14.22 19.35
CA PHE A 27 0.12 -12.92 19.60
C PHE A 27 -0.59 -12.40 18.34
N PRO A 28 -1.58 -11.53 18.49
CA PRO A 28 -2.24 -10.91 17.36
C PRO A 28 -1.23 -10.18 16.45
N PRO A 29 -1.48 -10.09 15.13
CA PRO A 29 -0.53 -9.48 14.21
C PRO A 29 -0.36 -7.98 14.47
N ILE A 30 0.89 -7.50 14.40
CA ILE A 30 1.20 -6.06 14.44
C ILE A 30 0.79 -5.40 13.12
N GLN A 31 0.86 -6.14 12.01
CA GLN A 31 0.48 -5.70 10.69
C GLN A 31 -0.23 -6.82 9.95
N ALA A 32 -1.30 -6.48 9.23
CA ALA A 32 -2.02 -7.39 8.36
C ALA A 32 -2.06 -6.82 6.94
N PHE A 33 -1.72 -7.66 5.96
CA PHE A 33 -1.78 -7.32 4.54
C PHE A 33 -3.06 -7.90 3.95
N PHE A 34 -3.78 -7.06 3.22
CA PHE A 34 -4.97 -7.44 2.46
C PHE A 34 -4.70 -7.20 0.98
N GLU A 35 -4.57 -8.28 0.24
CA GLU A 35 -4.57 -8.28 -1.22
C GLU A 35 -6.03 -8.25 -1.68
N VAL A 36 -6.56 -7.05 -1.87
CA VAL A 36 -8.00 -6.85 -2.05
C VAL A 36 -8.51 -7.24 -3.43
N THR A 37 -7.62 -7.27 -4.42
CA THR A 37 -7.93 -7.64 -5.82
C THR A 37 -6.67 -8.06 -6.55
N TYR A 38 -6.82 -8.91 -7.57
CA TYR A 38 -5.77 -9.19 -8.55
C TYR A 38 -5.85 -8.28 -9.78
N ARG A 39 -6.91 -7.48 -9.92
CA ARG A 39 -7.04 -6.54 -11.03
C ARG A 39 -5.95 -5.48 -10.94
N CYS A 40 -5.33 -5.21 -12.08
CA CYS A 40 -4.32 -4.16 -12.22
C CYS A 40 -4.40 -3.55 -13.62
N ASN A 41 -4.15 -2.28 -13.72
CA ASN A 41 -4.07 -1.57 -15.01
C ASN A 41 -2.65 -1.46 -15.56
N LEU A 42 -1.67 -2.05 -14.87
CA LEU A 42 -0.29 -2.22 -15.34
C LEU A 42 0.01 -3.70 -15.59
N ARG A 43 1.11 -3.97 -16.31
CA ARG A 43 1.58 -5.32 -16.67
C ARG A 43 3.08 -5.41 -16.43
N CYS A 44 3.49 -5.11 -15.17
CA CYS A 44 4.90 -5.08 -14.81
C CYS A 44 5.55 -6.45 -15.04
N ASP A 45 6.66 -6.48 -15.76
CA ASP A 45 7.37 -7.70 -16.15
C ASP A 45 7.88 -8.54 -14.97
N MET A 46 8.16 -7.88 -13.82
CA MET A 46 8.57 -8.55 -12.59
C MET A 46 7.39 -8.92 -11.66
N CYS A 47 6.15 -8.67 -12.07
CA CYS A 47 4.99 -8.88 -11.22
C CYS A 47 4.62 -10.37 -11.12
N HIS A 48 4.63 -10.92 -9.91
CA HIS A 48 4.24 -12.32 -9.70
C HIS A 48 2.73 -12.59 -9.91
N TYR A 49 1.91 -11.55 -10.01
CA TYR A 49 0.49 -11.69 -10.38
C TYR A 49 0.25 -11.67 -11.90
N LEU A 50 1.29 -11.45 -12.71
CA LEU A 50 1.11 -11.25 -14.15
C LEU A 50 0.41 -12.43 -14.83
N GLU A 51 0.82 -13.65 -14.50
CA GLU A 51 0.20 -14.87 -15.01
C GLU A 51 -1.29 -14.94 -14.64
N ILE A 52 -1.67 -14.55 -13.41
CA ILE A 52 -3.06 -14.54 -12.95
C ILE A 52 -3.87 -13.45 -13.67
N ILE A 53 -3.25 -12.29 -13.93
CA ILE A 53 -3.91 -11.16 -14.60
C ILE A 53 -4.14 -11.44 -16.08
N GLU A 54 -3.23 -12.18 -16.73
CA GLU A 54 -3.27 -12.46 -18.17
C GLU A 54 -4.04 -13.73 -18.51
N ASP A 55 -4.16 -14.68 -17.58
CA ASP A 55 -4.90 -15.91 -17.80
C ASP A 55 -6.40 -15.63 -17.85
N THR A 56 -6.94 -15.63 -19.07
CA THR A 56 -8.37 -15.42 -19.35
C THR A 56 -9.25 -16.56 -18.83
N GLU A 57 -8.72 -17.77 -18.59
CA GLU A 57 -9.46 -18.86 -17.95
C GLU A 57 -9.58 -18.65 -16.44
N THR A 58 -8.61 -18.03 -15.80
CA THR A 58 -8.67 -17.64 -14.38
C THR A 58 -9.47 -16.36 -14.13
N ASN A 59 -10.10 -15.76 -15.14
CA ASN A 59 -11.22 -14.83 -14.89
C ASN A 59 -12.28 -15.41 -13.94
N LYS A 60 -12.27 -16.72 -13.72
CA LYS A 60 -12.96 -17.38 -12.61
C LYS A 60 -12.40 -16.99 -11.24
N THR A 61 -11.10 -16.68 -11.11
CA THR A 61 -10.46 -16.24 -9.87
C THR A 61 -10.93 -14.85 -9.45
N PHE A 62 -11.18 -13.94 -10.39
CA PHE A 62 -11.78 -12.63 -10.08
C PHE A 62 -13.22 -12.73 -9.54
N LYS A 63 -13.93 -13.83 -9.86
CA LYS A 63 -15.25 -14.10 -9.29
C LYS A 63 -15.19 -14.55 -7.84
N ASN A 64 -14.03 -14.97 -7.37
CA ASN A 64 -13.79 -15.42 -6.00
C ASN A 64 -13.08 -14.37 -5.14
N GLU A 65 -12.98 -13.11 -5.59
CA GLU A 65 -12.52 -12.02 -4.73
C GLU A 65 -13.45 -11.85 -3.52
N LEU A 66 -12.85 -11.64 -2.35
CA LEU A 66 -13.63 -11.33 -1.16
C LEU A 66 -14.45 -10.06 -1.38
N SER A 67 -15.70 -10.11 -0.98
CA SER A 67 -16.59 -8.94 -0.93
C SER A 67 -16.11 -7.92 0.11
N ALA A 68 -16.59 -6.68 0.00
CA ALA A 68 -16.33 -5.67 1.02
C ALA A 68 -16.71 -6.15 2.43
N ASP A 69 -17.85 -6.81 2.58
CA ASP A 69 -18.33 -7.31 3.87
C ASP A 69 -17.44 -8.40 4.46
N GLU A 70 -16.90 -9.31 3.64
CA GLU A 70 -15.98 -10.33 4.09
C GLU A 70 -14.66 -9.73 4.55
N ILE A 71 -14.11 -8.77 3.80
CA ILE A 71 -12.89 -8.05 4.17
C ILE A 71 -13.11 -7.25 5.47
N LYS A 72 -14.23 -6.53 5.60
CA LYS A 72 -14.58 -5.80 6.82
C LYS A 72 -14.72 -6.73 8.03
N LYS A 73 -15.35 -7.90 7.86
CA LYS A 73 -15.44 -8.93 8.92
C LYS A 73 -14.06 -9.43 9.33
N ALA A 74 -13.13 -9.60 8.39
CA ALA A 74 -11.76 -9.99 8.70
C ALA A 74 -11.01 -8.87 9.46
N ILE A 75 -11.12 -7.62 9.01
CA ILE A 75 -10.54 -6.45 9.67
C ILE A 75 -11.08 -6.29 11.10
N ALA A 76 -12.38 -6.47 11.31
CA ALA A 76 -13.02 -6.34 12.62
C ALA A 76 -12.50 -7.32 13.69
N LYS A 77 -11.88 -8.43 13.26
CA LYS A 77 -11.23 -9.40 14.16
C LYS A 77 -9.84 -9.00 14.60
N LEU A 78 -9.24 -8.01 13.97
CA LEU A 78 -7.89 -7.57 14.27
C LEU A 78 -7.88 -6.57 15.44
N PRO A 79 -6.87 -6.60 16.30
CA PRO A 79 -6.75 -5.62 17.37
C PRO A 79 -6.48 -4.22 16.80
N ARG A 80 -6.97 -3.19 17.47
CA ARG A 80 -6.87 -1.80 17.02
C ARG A 80 -5.44 -1.30 16.80
N PHE A 81 -4.44 -1.92 17.42
CA PHE A 81 -3.04 -1.56 17.21
C PHE A 81 -2.45 -2.12 15.90
N SER A 82 -3.10 -3.09 15.25
CA SER A 82 -2.63 -3.63 13.99
C SER A 82 -2.69 -2.57 12.89
N LEU A 83 -1.56 -2.42 12.18
CA LEU A 83 -1.52 -1.66 10.94
C LEU A 83 -2.18 -2.49 9.84
N ILE A 84 -3.18 -1.93 9.19
CA ILE A 84 -3.81 -2.55 8.01
C ILE A 84 -3.09 -2.05 6.76
N THR A 85 -2.54 -2.96 5.97
CA THR A 85 -1.94 -2.64 4.68
C THR A 85 -2.80 -3.19 3.56
N PHE A 86 -3.28 -2.30 2.70
CA PHE A 86 -3.97 -2.68 1.47
C PHE A 86 -3.02 -2.69 0.28
N THR A 87 -3.09 -3.78 -0.47
CA THR A 87 -2.32 -4.05 -1.68
C THR A 87 -3.12 -4.97 -2.60
N GLY A 88 -2.45 -5.62 -3.53
CA GLY A 88 -3.02 -6.56 -4.50
C GLY A 88 -2.41 -6.31 -5.86
N GLY A 89 -3.17 -6.43 -6.94
CA GLY A 89 -2.79 -5.88 -8.23
C GLY A 89 -2.71 -4.34 -8.11
N GLU A 90 -3.86 -3.67 -8.23
CA GLU A 90 -4.02 -2.25 -7.88
C GLU A 90 -5.29 -2.11 -7.04
N ALA A 91 -5.16 -1.71 -5.78
CA ALA A 91 -6.28 -1.66 -4.84
C ALA A 91 -7.45 -0.78 -5.35
N PHE A 92 -7.14 0.33 -6.01
CA PHE A 92 -8.15 1.24 -6.58
C PHE A 92 -8.90 0.67 -7.80
N MET A 93 -8.50 -0.49 -8.32
CA MET A 93 -9.26 -1.20 -9.37
C MET A 93 -10.41 -2.03 -8.81
N LYS A 94 -10.47 -2.22 -7.49
CA LYS A 94 -11.62 -2.83 -6.81
C LYS A 94 -12.70 -1.77 -6.58
N SER A 95 -13.89 -2.01 -7.12
CA SER A 95 -14.98 -1.03 -7.14
C SER A 95 -15.47 -0.57 -5.76
N ASP A 96 -15.39 -1.47 -4.77
CA ASP A 96 -15.80 -1.25 -3.38
C ASP A 96 -14.62 -0.93 -2.44
N PHE A 97 -13.43 -0.64 -3.00
CA PHE A 97 -12.23 -0.39 -2.18
C PHE A 97 -12.38 0.80 -1.23
N MET A 98 -12.97 1.89 -1.70
CA MET A 98 -13.15 3.08 -0.85
C MET A 98 -14.04 2.79 0.36
N GLU A 99 -15.07 1.97 0.20
CA GLU A 99 -15.94 1.52 1.29
C GLU A 99 -15.17 0.68 2.34
N ILE A 100 -14.28 -0.20 1.87
CA ILE A 100 -13.39 -0.99 2.72
C ILE A 100 -12.43 -0.08 3.49
N LEU A 101 -11.84 0.89 2.79
CA LEU A 101 -10.90 1.85 3.36
C LEU A 101 -11.57 2.71 4.44
N GLU A 102 -12.76 3.25 4.16
CA GLU A 102 -13.54 4.03 5.13
C GLU A 102 -13.86 3.23 6.40
N PHE A 103 -14.13 1.94 6.26
CA PHE A 103 -14.33 1.06 7.41
C PHE A 103 -13.03 0.88 8.22
N ALA A 104 -11.92 0.59 7.55
CA ALA A 104 -10.64 0.30 8.19
C ALA A 104 -10.10 1.50 8.99
N VAL A 105 -10.18 2.72 8.41
CA VAL A 105 -9.64 3.93 9.04
C VAL A 105 -10.37 4.36 10.31
N LYS A 106 -11.56 3.85 10.58
CA LYS A 106 -12.32 4.15 11.82
C LYS A 106 -11.62 3.57 13.06
N ASN A 107 -10.96 2.42 12.90
CA ASN A 107 -10.41 1.68 14.04
C ASN A 107 -8.91 1.38 13.93
N HIS A 108 -8.30 1.58 12.76
CA HIS A 108 -6.92 1.22 12.51
C HIS A 108 -6.13 2.36 11.86
N LYS A 109 -4.82 2.29 12.02
CA LYS A 109 -3.91 2.97 11.11
C LYS A 109 -3.84 2.17 9.81
N VAL A 110 -3.91 2.88 8.69
CA VAL A 110 -3.95 2.24 7.38
C VAL A 110 -2.77 2.67 6.53
N HIS A 111 -2.23 1.72 5.80
CA HIS A 111 -1.23 1.87 4.77
C HIS A 111 -1.82 1.40 3.43
N ILE A 112 -1.58 2.13 2.36
CA ILE A 112 -1.96 1.74 1.00
C ILE A 112 -0.70 1.66 0.16
N ILE A 113 -0.58 0.59 -0.62
CA ILE A 113 0.42 0.44 -1.68
C ILE A 113 -0.32 0.54 -3.01
N THR A 114 0.12 1.46 -3.87
CA THR A 114 -0.52 1.75 -5.15
C THR A 114 0.51 2.07 -6.23
N ASN A 115 0.16 1.81 -7.48
CA ASN A 115 0.94 2.28 -8.62
C ASN A 115 0.72 3.78 -8.92
N GLY A 116 -0.23 4.43 -8.25
CA GLY A 116 -0.47 5.86 -8.33
C GLY A 116 -1.17 6.37 -9.59
N THR A 117 -1.38 5.53 -10.59
CA THR A 117 -1.95 5.96 -11.89
C THR A 117 -3.41 6.39 -11.81
N THR A 118 -4.11 5.98 -10.76
CA THR A 118 -5.54 6.23 -10.54
C THR A 118 -5.83 7.39 -9.59
N LEU A 119 -4.81 8.09 -9.11
CA LEU A 119 -4.93 9.21 -8.17
C LEU A 119 -5.50 10.47 -8.85
N SER A 120 -6.78 10.44 -9.23
CA SER A 120 -7.52 11.61 -9.70
C SER A 120 -7.75 12.62 -8.58
N GLU A 121 -8.17 13.84 -8.92
CA GLU A 121 -8.50 14.88 -7.93
C GLU A 121 -9.53 14.38 -6.90
N LYS A 122 -10.57 13.70 -7.36
CA LYS A 122 -11.59 13.10 -6.48
C LYS A 122 -10.99 12.07 -5.53
N VAL A 123 -10.20 11.13 -6.04
CA VAL A 123 -9.58 10.09 -5.22
C VAL A 123 -8.64 10.72 -4.19
N VAL A 124 -7.86 11.72 -4.57
CA VAL A 124 -6.97 12.46 -3.68
C VAL A 124 -7.76 13.14 -2.56
N GLU A 125 -8.86 13.82 -2.86
CA GLU A 125 -9.70 14.47 -1.86
C GLU A 125 -10.31 13.45 -0.89
N ASP A 126 -10.86 12.37 -1.41
CA ASP A 126 -11.44 11.28 -0.61
C ASP A 126 -10.39 10.68 0.34
N LEU A 127 -9.17 10.40 -0.15
CA LEU A 127 -8.07 9.89 0.68
C LEU A 127 -7.64 10.86 1.77
N LEU A 128 -7.55 12.15 1.45
CA LEU A 128 -7.16 13.16 2.42
C LEU A 128 -8.23 13.41 3.48
N ASN A 129 -9.51 13.18 3.18
CA ASN A 129 -10.56 13.18 4.17
C ASN A 129 -10.44 12.03 5.18
N LEU A 130 -9.88 10.92 4.76
CA LEU A 130 -9.63 9.72 5.58
C LEU A 130 -8.26 9.71 6.28
N ARG A 131 -7.46 10.80 6.11
CA ARG A 131 -6.12 10.87 6.68
C ARG A 131 -6.09 10.81 8.19
N LEU A 132 -5.01 10.29 8.73
CA LEU A 132 -4.71 10.36 10.14
C LEU A 132 -4.61 11.82 10.61
N LYS A 133 -5.35 12.19 11.65
CA LYS A 133 -5.34 13.55 12.20
C LYS A 133 -4.38 13.69 13.40
N SER A 134 -4.11 12.61 14.10
CA SER A 134 -3.23 12.57 15.26
C SER A 134 -2.48 11.24 15.30
N VAL A 135 -1.21 11.26 15.69
CA VAL A 135 -0.37 10.04 15.80
C VAL A 135 -0.94 8.97 16.73
N TRP A 136 -1.79 9.36 17.65
CA TRP A 136 -2.50 8.44 18.58
C TRP A 136 -3.84 7.95 18.04
N GLY A 137 -4.30 8.51 16.91
CA GLY A 137 -5.59 8.19 16.30
C GLY A 137 -5.51 7.05 15.28
N CYS A 138 -6.64 6.88 14.60
CA CYS A 138 -6.82 6.00 13.45
C CYS A 138 -6.95 6.83 12.17
N GLY A 139 -6.72 6.23 11.01
CA GLY A 139 -6.80 6.92 9.72
C GLY A 139 -5.76 6.44 8.72
N LEU A 140 -5.81 7.00 7.52
CA LEU A 140 -4.80 6.76 6.50
C LEU A 140 -3.46 7.37 6.95
N PHE A 141 -2.51 6.50 7.25
CA PHE A 141 -1.24 6.83 7.88
C PHE A 141 -0.09 6.87 6.88
N TYR A 142 0.01 5.84 6.01
CA TYR A 142 1.04 5.72 4.97
C TYR A 142 0.44 5.55 3.59
N MET A 143 1.14 6.08 2.58
CA MET A 143 0.95 5.73 1.18
C MET A 143 2.29 5.41 0.54
N GLY A 144 2.43 4.18 0.05
CA GLY A 144 3.53 3.76 -0.80
C GLY A 144 3.12 3.89 -2.26
N VAL A 145 3.89 4.66 -3.03
CA VAL A 145 3.68 4.79 -4.48
C VAL A 145 4.83 4.11 -5.21
N SER A 146 4.49 3.18 -6.11
CA SER A 146 5.48 2.39 -6.83
C SER A 146 6.03 3.16 -8.02
N ILE A 147 7.36 3.37 -8.05
CA ILE A 147 8.09 3.98 -9.17
C ILE A 147 9.37 3.18 -9.38
N GLU A 148 9.52 2.57 -10.56
CA GLU A 148 10.57 1.58 -10.83
C GLU A 148 11.85 2.20 -11.44
N GLY A 149 11.89 3.50 -11.66
CA GLY A 149 13.01 4.25 -12.25
C GLY A 149 12.54 5.54 -12.90
N GLY A 150 13.40 6.15 -13.76
CA GLY A 150 13.01 7.28 -14.59
C GLY A 150 11.95 6.91 -15.63
N GLU A 151 11.36 7.91 -16.32
CA GLU A 151 10.19 7.77 -17.20
C GLU A 151 10.31 6.58 -18.16
N LYS A 152 11.37 6.55 -18.97
CA LYS A 152 11.55 5.50 -19.97
C LYS A 152 11.65 4.11 -19.34
N LEU A 153 12.37 4.00 -18.24
CA LEU A 153 12.59 2.72 -17.57
C LEU A 153 11.31 2.26 -16.85
N HIS A 154 10.64 3.16 -16.14
CA HIS A 154 9.37 2.84 -15.49
C HIS A 154 8.32 2.35 -16.50
N ASP A 155 8.14 3.08 -17.61
CA ASP A 155 7.21 2.69 -18.67
C ASP A 155 7.57 1.33 -19.30
N THR A 156 8.88 1.06 -19.45
CA THR A 156 9.36 -0.24 -19.93
C THR A 156 9.02 -1.37 -18.96
N ILE A 157 9.32 -1.19 -17.67
CA ILE A 157 9.07 -2.21 -16.63
C ILE A 157 7.58 -2.46 -16.44
N THR A 158 6.78 -1.40 -16.44
CA THR A 158 5.32 -1.50 -16.29
C THR A 158 4.61 -1.91 -17.56
N THR A 159 5.31 -1.95 -18.69
CA THR A 159 4.84 -2.26 -20.04
C THR A 159 3.71 -1.36 -20.58
N ILE A 160 3.45 -0.25 -19.92
CA ILE A 160 2.39 0.71 -20.27
C ILE A 160 2.99 2.10 -20.52
N PRO A 161 3.09 2.53 -21.79
CA PRO A 161 3.58 3.87 -22.12
C PRO A 161 2.79 4.97 -21.41
N GLY A 162 3.50 5.93 -20.82
CA GLY A 162 2.91 7.04 -20.08
C GLY A 162 2.45 6.69 -18.67
N SER A 163 2.76 5.49 -18.16
CA SER A 163 2.46 5.12 -16.77
C SER A 163 3.22 5.99 -15.78
N PHE A 164 4.50 6.26 -16.02
CA PHE A 164 5.31 7.17 -15.21
C PHE A 164 4.64 8.54 -15.06
N LYS A 165 4.24 9.14 -16.18
CA LYS A 165 3.58 10.44 -16.19
C LYS A 165 2.27 10.43 -15.38
N LYS A 166 1.46 9.38 -15.52
CA LYS A 166 0.22 9.25 -14.74
C LYS A 166 0.50 9.12 -13.25
N THR A 167 1.46 8.28 -12.87
CA THR A 167 1.88 8.07 -11.48
C THR A 167 2.41 9.36 -10.85
N THR A 168 3.33 10.05 -11.52
CA THR A 168 3.92 11.30 -11.01
C THR A 168 2.90 12.41 -10.91
N GLN A 169 2.03 12.59 -11.89
CA GLN A 169 0.92 13.54 -11.81
C GLN A 169 -0.05 13.25 -10.66
N GLY A 170 -0.36 11.97 -10.42
CA GLY A 170 -1.17 11.55 -9.28
C GLY A 170 -0.50 11.89 -7.94
N LEU A 171 0.79 11.60 -7.85
CA LEU A 171 1.60 11.92 -6.67
C LEU A 171 1.71 13.43 -6.43
N GLU A 172 1.95 14.22 -7.47
CA GLU A 172 2.03 15.68 -7.41
C GLU A 172 0.71 16.31 -6.92
N ARG A 173 -0.45 15.83 -7.43
CA ARG A 173 -1.78 16.25 -6.93
C ARG A 173 -1.93 15.97 -5.44
N LEU A 174 -1.56 14.77 -5.02
CA LEU A 174 -1.65 14.38 -3.61
C LEU A 174 -0.75 15.25 -2.73
N ILE A 175 0.49 15.51 -3.14
CA ILE A 175 1.44 16.36 -2.42
C ILE A 175 0.94 17.80 -2.35
N ALA A 176 0.53 18.39 -3.47
CA ALA A 176 0.02 19.76 -3.53
C ALA A 176 -1.19 19.94 -2.61
N ARG A 177 -2.17 19.05 -2.72
CA ARG A 177 -3.38 19.15 -1.89
C ARG A 177 -3.08 18.94 -0.41
N LYS A 178 -2.17 18.05 -0.08
CA LYS A 178 -1.69 17.82 1.28
C LYS A 178 -0.98 19.08 1.86
N GLN A 179 -0.21 19.81 1.04
CA GLN A 179 0.44 21.05 1.42
C GLN A 179 -0.58 22.16 1.69
N GLU A 180 -1.59 22.32 0.81
CA GLU A 180 -2.69 23.27 1.00
C GLU A 180 -3.42 23.03 2.33
N LEU A 181 -3.66 21.78 2.68
CA LEU A 181 -4.29 21.36 3.93
C LEU A 181 -3.35 21.43 5.14
N LYS A 182 -2.08 21.80 4.94
CA LYS A 182 -1.02 21.78 5.97
C LYS A 182 -0.99 20.44 6.74
N SER A 183 -1.24 19.35 6.02
CA SER A 183 -1.38 18.02 6.62
C SER A 183 -0.05 17.27 6.63
N LYS A 184 0.32 16.71 7.78
CA LYS A 184 1.45 15.79 7.89
C LYS A 184 1.13 14.42 7.24
N PHE A 185 -0.11 13.97 7.33
CA PHE A 185 -0.54 12.64 6.89
C PHE A 185 -1.39 12.68 5.62
N PRO A 186 -1.39 11.59 4.85
CA PRO A 186 -0.56 10.40 4.99
C PRO A 186 0.93 10.70 4.78
N LEU A 187 1.82 9.94 5.42
CA LEU A 187 3.23 9.94 5.07
C LEU A 187 3.38 9.22 3.73
N ILE A 188 4.01 9.87 2.77
CA ILE A 188 4.20 9.33 1.42
C ILE A 188 5.62 8.78 1.32
N HIS A 189 5.78 7.61 0.73
CA HIS A 189 7.06 7.05 0.38
C HIS A 189 7.01 6.43 -1.02
N LEU A 190 8.13 6.44 -1.71
CA LEU A 190 8.28 5.74 -2.97
C LEU A 190 8.76 4.32 -2.70
N THR A 191 8.21 3.36 -3.42
CA THR A 191 8.66 1.98 -3.44
C THR A 191 9.22 1.64 -4.81
N CYS A 192 10.31 0.87 -4.83
CA CYS A 192 10.96 0.42 -6.06
C CYS A 192 11.42 -1.03 -5.85
N VAL A 193 11.05 -1.92 -6.76
CA VAL A 193 11.54 -3.29 -6.79
C VAL A 193 12.90 -3.31 -7.48
N ILE A 194 13.97 -3.38 -6.69
CA ILE A 194 15.34 -3.31 -7.21
C ILE A 194 15.69 -4.58 -7.97
N ASN A 195 16.11 -4.41 -9.22
CA ASN A 195 16.61 -5.48 -10.08
C ASN A 195 17.82 -4.99 -10.92
N ARG A 196 18.40 -5.88 -11.74
CA ARG A 196 19.56 -5.53 -12.58
C ARG A 196 19.26 -4.41 -13.58
N GLY A 197 18.00 -4.28 -14.00
CA GLY A 197 17.60 -3.28 -15.01
C GLY A 197 17.49 -1.86 -14.44
N ASN A 198 17.20 -1.70 -13.13
CA ASN A 198 16.92 -0.39 -12.54
C ASN A 198 17.88 0.04 -11.43
N VAL A 199 18.85 -0.78 -11.06
CA VAL A 199 19.78 -0.44 -9.95
C VAL A 199 20.51 0.88 -10.18
N MET A 200 20.81 1.26 -11.42
CA MET A 200 21.49 2.50 -11.75
C MET A 200 20.58 3.74 -11.65
N ASP A 201 19.26 3.54 -11.69
CA ASP A 201 18.26 4.61 -11.56
C ASP A 201 17.90 4.94 -10.11
N LEU A 202 18.45 4.21 -9.14
CA LEU A 202 18.14 4.46 -7.71
C LEU A 202 18.60 5.85 -7.24
N VAL A 203 19.73 6.34 -7.72
CA VAL A 203 20.24 7.67 -7.34
C VAL A 203 19.37 8.79 -7.92
N PRO A 204 19.03 8.79 -9.23
CA PRO A 204 18.02 9.69 -9.77
C PRO A 204 16.68 9.62 -9.05
N LEU A 205 16.17 8.43 -8.75
CA LEU A 205 14.91 8.24 -8.03
C LEU A 205 14.95 8.82 -6.61
N TYR A 206 16.05 8.61 -5.90
CA TYR A 206 16.26 9.20 -4.56
C TYR A 206 16.25 10.74 -4.62
N LYS A 207 16.89 11.34 -5.63
CA LYS A 207 16.86 12.79 -5.83
C LYS A 207 15.48 13.33 -6.19
N TYR A 208 14.68 12.56 -6.92
CA TYR A 208 13.29 12.91 -7.21
C TYR A 208 12.41 12.89 -5.95
N ALA A 209 12.67 11.97 -5.00
CA ALA A 209 11.90 11.81 -3.77
C ALA A 209 12.19 12.88 -2.69
N ASN A 210 13.28 13.66 -2.81
CA ASN A 210 13.71 14.69 -1.87
C ASN A 210 13.63 16.10 -2.47
#